data_52994166638b81a7b38dec99d6c32c65
#
_entry.id   52994166638b81a7b38dec99d6c32c65
#
_cell.length_a   1.000
_cell.length_b   1.000
_cell.length_c   1.000
_cell.angle_alpha   90.00
_cell.angle_beta   90.00
_cell.angle_gamma   90.00
#
_symmetry.space_group_name_H-M   'P 1'
#
loop_
_entity.id
_entity.type
_entity.pdbx_description
1 polymer ?
#
loop_
_entity_poly.entity_id
_entity_poly.type
_entity_poly.pdbx_seq_one_letter_code
_entity_poly.pdbx_strand_id
1 'polypeptide(L)'
;MEITPKGKVVNHKICQSVINTTFRMTYSDVNDMLAGNPEKIEQFKPIMDSVSAMAELHKILEDMRERRGALNFDTSEARILVNEKGMPVDIVVRERGTAERMIESFMLAANECVAEHFAKAKLPFIYRIHEEPKAEKLQRFMDYASIFGVQIKGTANKMDQLDLQEFMARVQGKPGAEVMNMMLLRSMQQARYSEHNHGHYGLAAQYYTHFTSPIRRYPDLLVHRMIREYTNNLSQETREHFDEVIPELASSSSTLERRAIDAERVVEAMKKAEYMEEYVGQEFDGIVGSVVKFGMFVELPNTIEGLVHITTLPEFYNYNERTMTLQGEKTGKTFRVGQPIRVKLTRADKETGDIDFQYLPSEYDIIEKVDHKARQEREEKAKAFRHRGPRRDRQNGDFERRGKRGDNRNRQDGNGRKGSYDEKRKSSKKPDKRKNQNRPHNDNKGRESGRRKKKGNKPFYKDVCLLYTSDAAD
;
A
#
# COMPACT_ATOMS: atom_id res chain seq x y z
N MET A 1 16.29 -25.03 13.85
CA MET A 1 17.28 -23.92 13.98
C MET A 1 17.90 -23.97 15.36
N GLU A 2 19.19 -23.73 15.43
CA GLU A 2 19.95 -23.54 16.66
C GLU A 2 20.25 -22.04 16.77
N ILE A 3 19.74 -21.40 17.83
CA ILE A 3 19.70 -19.94 17.96
C ILE A 3 20.47 -19.54 19.22
N THR A 4 21.38 -18.60 19.08
CA THR A 4 22.14 -18.05 20.22
C THR A 4 21.28 -17.14 21.09
N PRO A 5 21.71 -16.86 22.36
CA PRO A 5 21.03 -15.87 23.22
C PRO A 5 20.97 -14.43 22.65
N LYS A 6 21.67 -14.16 21.55
CA LYS A 6 21.61 -12.88 20.82
C LYS A 6 20.68 -12.94 19.60
N GLY A 7 19.92 -14.04 19.41
CA GLY A 7 18.98 -14.23 18.31
C GLY A 7 19.62 -14.68 16.99
N LYS A 8 20.94 -14.97 16.94
CA LYS A 8 21.60 -15.39 15.71
C LYS A 8 21.41 -16.89 15.47
N VAL A 9 20.92 -17.26 14.28
CA VAL A 9 20.90 -18.65 13.83
C VAL A 9 22.32 -19.10 13.48
N VAL A 10 22.81 -20.13 14.16
CA VAL A 10 24.17 -20.68 13.95
C VAL A 10 24.15 -22.00 13.20
N ASN A 11 23.05 -22.72 13.28
CA ASN A 11 22.87 -23.99 12.57
C ASN A 11 21.38 -24.20 12.26
N HIS A 12 21.07 -24.90 11.17
CA HIS A 12 19.69 -25.26 10.82
C HIS A 12 19.68 -26.55 10.00
N LYS A 13 18.56 -27.23 10.04
CA LYS A 13 18.28 -28.40 9.23
C LYS A 13 16.88 -28.29 8.65
N ILE A 14 16.77 -28.44 7.33
CA ILE A 14 15.50 -28.50 6.61
C ILE A 14 15.29 -29.92 6.16
N CYS A 15 14.23 -30.57 6.62
CA CYS A 15 13.95 -31.98 6.28
C CYS A 15 12.46 -32.27 6.33
N GLN A 16 12.05 -33.28 5.58
CA GLN A 16 10.71 -33.83 5.69
C GLN A 16 10.54 -34.52 7.05
N SER A 17 9.41 -34.30 7.71
CA SER A 17 9.12 -34.85 9.03
C SER A 17 7.69 -35.36 9.12
N VAL A 18 7.45 -36.22 10.12
CA VAL A 18 6.08 -36.60 10.53
C VAL A 18 5.82 -35.97 11.88
N ILE A 19 4.72 -35.29 12.01
CA ILE A 19 4.31 -34.60 13.24
C ILE A 19 3.11 -35.29 13.87
N ASN A 20 3.02 -35.19 15.21
CA ASN A 20 1.85 -35.57 16.00
C ASN A 20 1.55 -34.46 16.99
N THR A 21 0.40 -33.82 16.82
CA THR A 21 0.00 -32.66 17.65
C THR A 21 -0.56 -33.15 18.98
N THR A 22 0.12 -32.80 20.07
CA THR A 22 -0.33 -33.14 21.44
C THR A 22 -1.50 -32.26 21.89
N PHE A 23 -1.40 -30.96 21.63
CA PHE A 23 -2.46 -29.99 21.95
C PHE A 23 -2.67 -29.05 20.76
N ARG A 24 -3.95 -28.78 20.44
CA ARG A 24 -4.34 -27.71 19.52
C ARG A 24 -4.59 -26.46 20.33
N MET A 25 -3.62 -25.53 20.36
CA MET A 25 -3.71 -24.30 21.12
C MET A 25 -4.40 -23.19 20.32
N THR A 26 -5.05 -22.28 21.04
CA THR A 26 -5.52 -20.99 20.51
C THR A 26 -4.66 -19.87 21.07
N TYR A 27 -4.62 -18.73 20.37
CA TYR A 27 -3.91 -17.55 20.86
C TYR A 27 -4.48 -17.09 22.22
N SER A 28 -5.80 -17.10 22.40
CA SER A 28 -6.45 -16.74 23.67
C SER A 28 -5.99 -17.63 24.80
N ASP A 29 -5.95 -18.97 24.61
CA ASP A 29 -5.50 -19.88 25.67
C ASP A 29 -4.05 -19.62 26.06
N VAL A 30 -3.17 -19.38 25.08
CA VAL A 30 -1.75 -19.10 25.34
C VAL A 30 -1.57 -17.74 26.00
N ASN A 31 -2.31 -16.71 25.57
CA ASN A 31 -2.29 -15.39 26.22
C ASN A 31 -2.75 -15.48 27.67
N ASP A 32 -3.84 -16.22 27.94
CA ASP A 32 -4.34 -16.46 29.31
C ASP A 32 -3.31 -17.20 30.18
N MET A 33 -2.64 -18.25 29.62
CA MET A 33 -1.56 -18.96 30.32
C MET A 33 -0.40 -18.02 30.68
N LEU A 34 0.04 -17.17 29.74
CA LEU A 34 1.13 -16.22 29.94
C LEU A 34 0.74 -15.09 30.89
N ALA A 35 -0.55 -14.74 30.95
CA ALA A 35 -1.10 -13.78 31.91
C ALA A 35 -1.27 -14.36 33.32
N GLY A 36 -1.02 -15.66 33.51
CA GLY A 36 -1.09 -16.30 34.79
C GLY A 36 -2.47 -16.83 35.22
N ASN A 37 -3.38 -17.07 34.25
CA ASN A 37 -4.70 -17.65 34.53
C ASN A 37 -4.55 -19.08 35.07
N PRO A 38 -4.94 -19.36 36.36
CA PRO A 38 -4.69 -20.65 36.99
C PRO A 38 -5.41 -21.81 36.33
N GLU A 39 -6.62 -21.59 35.81
CA GLU A 39 -7.43 -22.60 35.15
C GLU A 39 -6.75 -23.06 33.85
N LYS A 40 -6.28 -22.12 33.04
CA LYS A 40 -5.58 -22.42 31.79
C LYS A 40 -4.21 -23.06 32.03
N ILE A 41 -3.49 -22.61 33.07
CA ILE A 41 -2.22 -23.22 33.45
C ILE A 41 -2.40 -24.68 33.86
N GLU A 42 -3.40 -25.00 34.68
CA GLU A 42 -3.66 -26.39 35.09
C GLU A 42 -4.15 -27.25 33.92
N GLN A 43 -5.04 -26.68 33.06
CA GLN A 43 -5.54 -27.37 31.85
C GLN A 43 -4.41 -27.77 30.89
N PHE A 44 -3.41 -26.91 30.69
CA PHE A 44 -2.33 -27.09 29.75
C PHE A 44 -0.96 -27.28 30.42
N LYS A 45 -0.96 -27.70 31.68
CA LYS A 45 0.23 -27.91 32.51
C LYS A 45 1.38 -28.69 31.81
N PRO A 46 1.11 -29.76 31.02
CA PRO A 46 2.20 -30.51 30.36
C PRO A 46 3.03 -29.71 29.36
N ILE A 47 2.52 -28.60 28.86
CA ILE A 47 3.22 -27.77 27.86
C ILE A 47 3.63 -26.39 28.39
N MET A 48 3.34 -26.07 29.66
CA MET A 48 3.61 -24.74 30.22
C MET A 48 5.08 -24.34 30.14
N ASP A 49 6.02 -25.27 30.43
CA ASP A 49 7.45 -25.01 30.31
C ASP A 49 7.85 -24.71 28.86
N SER A 50 7.25 -25.40 27.87
CA SER A 50 7.48 -25.13 26.45
C SER A 50 6.96 -23.75 26.04
N VAL A 51 5.75 -23.39 26.50
CA VAL A 51 5.16 -22.06 26.22
C VAL A 51 6.01 -20.94 26.83
N SER A 52 6.50 -21.13 28.06
CA SER A 52 7.39 -20.17 28.71
C SER A 52 8.71 -20.01 27.95
N ALA A 53 9.34 -21.12 27.53
CA ALA A 53 10.55 -21.08 26.72
C ALA A 53 10.33 -20.42 25.32
N MET A 54 9.16 -20.65 24.73
CA MET A 54 8.78 -20.00 23.47
C MET A 54 8.62 -18.47 23.65
N ALA A 55 8.02 -18.03 24.77
CA ALA A 55 7.89 -16.60 25.07
C ALA A 55 9.27 -15.94 25.29
N GLU A 56 10.21 -16.63 25.96
CA GLU A 56 11.59 -16.16 26.10
C GLU A 56 12.30 -16.06 24.73
N LEU A 57 12.18 -17.09 23.89
CA LEU A 57 12.76 -17.09 22.55
C LEU A 57 12.17 -15.99 21.66
N HIS A 58 10.85 -15.76 21.76
CA HIS A 58 10.21 -14.64 21.06
C HIS A 58 10.88 -13.32 21.38
N LYS A 59 11.08 -13.04 22.67
CA LYS A 59 11.72 -11.80 23.12
C LYS A 59 13.14 -11.63 22.59
N ILE A 60 13.93 -12.72 22.58
CA ILE A 60 15.28 -12.75 22.01
C ILE A 60 15.25 -12.40 20.49
N LEU A 61 14.28 -12.95 19.76
CA LEU A 61 14.15 -12.72 18.32
C LEU A 61 13.62 -11.30 18.03
N GLU A 62 12.69 -10.79 18.83
CA GLU A 62 12.17 -9.43 18.73
C GLU A 62 13.29 -8.42 18.98
N ASP A 63 14.03 -8.54 20.09
CA ASP A 63 15.19 -7.70 20.40
C ASP A 63 16.27 -7.74 19.31
N MET A 64 16.47 -8.88 18.68
CA MET A 64 17.42 -9.02 17.57
C MET A 64 16.97 -8.24 16.34
N ARG A 65 15.69 -8.37 15.96
CA ARG A 65 15.11 -7.63 14.83
C ARG A 65 15.14 -6.13 15.09
N GLU A 66 14.79 -5.70 16.29
CA GLU A 66 14.81 -4.31 16.70
C GLU A 66 16.22 -3.71 16.62
N ARG A 67 17.24 -4.42 17.14
CA ARG A 67 18.65 -3.98 17.04
C ARG A 67 19.16 -3.87 15.61
N ARG A 68 18.62 -4.63 14.66
CA ARG A 68 19.04 -4.54 13.25
C ARG A 68 18.26 -3.51 12.45
N GLY A 69 17.24 -2.84 13.04
CA GLY A 69 16.49 -1.76 12.41
C GLY A 69 15.15 -2.18 11.78
N ALA A 70 14.59 -3.34 12.16
CA ALA A 70 13.26 -3.72 11.68
C ALA A 70 12.22 -2.68 12.08
N LEU A 71 11.41 -2.23 11.12
CA LEU A 71 10.35 -1.25 11.36
C LEU A 71 9.10 -1.99 11.84
N ASN A 72 8.63 -1.66 13.03
CA ASN A 72 7.38 -2.18 13.56
C ASN A 72 6.28 -1.12 13.43
N PHE A 73 5.37 -1.33 12.48
CA PHE A 73 4.19 -0.48 12.32
C PHE A 73 3.04 -1.11 13.12
N ASP A 74 2.78 -0.59 14.30
CA ASP A 74 1.59 -0.97 15.07
C ASP A 74 0.37 -0.33 14.40
N THR A 75 -0.41 -1.12 13.70
CA THR A 75 -1.64 -0.70 13.03
C THR A 75 -2.83 -1.42 13.63
N SER A 76 -3.89 -0.67 13.85
CA SER A 76 -5.15 -1.23 14.35
C SER A 76 -5.90 -1.93 13.21
N GLU A 77 -6.23 -3.19 13.39
CA GLU A 77 -7.06 -3.96 12.44
C GLU A 77 -8.48 -4.06 12.98
N ALA A 78 -9.46 -3.86 12.11
CA ALA A 78 -10.86 -4.12 12.43
C ALA A 78 -11.19 -5.61 12.30
N ARG A 79 -11.93 -6.14 13.26
CA ARG A 79 -12.60 -7.42 13.14
C ARG A 79 -14.10 -7.21 13.05
N ILE A 80 -14.69 -7.56 11.94
CA ILE A 80 -16.12 -7.48 11.71
C ILE A 80 -16.77 -8.75 12.26
N LEU A 81 -17.59 -8.61 13.30
CA LEU A 81 -18.36 -9.73 13.86
C LEU A 81 -19.67 -9.87 13.09
N VAL A 82 -19.95 -11.06 12.61
CA VAL A 82 -21.16 -11.36 11.85
C VAL A 82 -22.01 -12.40 12.56
N ASN A 83 -23.33 -12.32 12.39
CA ASN A 83 -24.26 -13.34 12.86
C ASN A 83 -24.30 -14.54 11.88
N GLU A 84 -25.13 -15.54 12.17
CA GLU A 84 -25.30 -16.75 11.35
C GLU A 84 -25.74 -16.47 9.90
N LYS A 85 -26.38 -15.31 9.66
CA LYS A 85 -26.79 -14.85 8.32
C LYS A 85 -25.73 -14.04 7.59
N GLY A 86 -24.54 -13.88 8.19
CA GLY A 86 -23.46 -13.08 7.62
C GLY A 86 -23.68 -11.57 7.72
N MET A 87 -24.66 -11.09 8.51
CA MET A 87 -24.89 -9.67 8.75
C MET A 87 -23.91 -9.16 9.83
N PRO A 88 -23.29 -7.99 9.66
CA PRO A 88 -22.43 -7.42 10.67
C PRO A 88 -23.23 -7.03 11.91
N VAL A 89 -22.75 -7.43 13.09
CA VAL A 89 -23.37 -7.11 14.38
C VAL A 89 -22.51 -6.20 15.22
N ASP A 90 -21.19 -6.21 14.99
CA ASP A 90 -20.26 -5.33 15.67
C ASP A 90 -18.94 -5.23 14.89
N ILE A 91 -18.19 -4.13 15.13
CA ILE A 91 -16.86 -3.93 14.55
C ILE A 91 -15.93 -3.56 15.70
N VAL A 92 -15.03 -4.47 16.03
CA VAL A 92 -14.10 -4.35 17.15
C VAL A 92 -12.67 -4.22 16.64
N VAL A 93 -11.86 -3.46 17.36
CA VAL A 93 -10.40 -3.40 17.09
C VAL A 93 -9.77 -4.70 17.57
N ARG A 94 -9.01 -5.36 16.72
CA ARG A 94 -8.26 -6.56 17.05
C ARG A 94 -7.02 -6.19 17.84
N GLU A 95 -6.94 -6.67 19.07
CA GLU A 95 -5.73 -6.58 19.87
C GLU A 95 -4.81 -7.78 19.59
N ARG A 96 -3.54 -7.52 19.36
CA ARG A 96 -2.50 -8.55 19.15
C ARG A 96 -1.79 -8.79 20.47
N GLY A 97 -1.99 -9.98 21.05
CA GLY A 97 -1.36 -10.40 22.28
C GLY A 97 0.06 -10.92 22.11
N THR A 98 0.64 -11.42 23.21
CA THR A 98 1.98 -12.02 23.20
C THR A 98 2.03 -13.29 22.37
N ALA A 99 0.98 -14.10 22.35
CA ALA A 99 0.93 -15.36 21.62
C ALA A 99 0.99 -15.14 20.10
N GLU A 100 0.27 -14.14 19.58
CA GLU A 100 0.31 -13.76 18.16
C GLU A 100 1.70 -13.30 17.74
N ARG A 101 2.32 -12.39 18.49
CA ARG A 101 3.67 -11.87 18.23
C ARG A 101 4.75 -12.95 18.37
N MET A 102 4.55 -13.93 19.25
CA MET A 102 5.44 -15.06 19.43
C MET A 102 5.47 -15.95 18.17
N ILE A 103 4.32 -16.33 17.67
CA ILE A 103 4.22 -17.12 16.43
C ILE A 103 4.76 -16.35 15.25
N GLU A 104 4.41 -15.06 15.12
CA GLU A 104 4.99 -14.17 14.10
C GLU A 104 6.52 -14.19 14.13
N SER A 105 7.14 -14.06 15.30
CA SER A 105 8.61 -14.09 15.44
C SER A 105 9.22 -15.38 14.94
N PHE A 106 8.56 -16.53 15.17
CA PHE A 106 9.03 -17.82 14.71
C PHE A 106 8.85 -18.02 13.21
N MET A 107 7.73 -17.50 12.66
CA MET A 107 7.47 -17.53 11.23
C MET A 107 8.48 -16.67 10.47
N LEU A 108 8.76 -15.45 10.96
CA LEU A 108 9.79 -14.59 10.39
C LEU A 108 11.17 -15.24 10.42
N ALA A 109 11.57 -15.84 11.54
CA ALA A 109 12.85 -16.54 11.65
C ALA A 109 12.95 -17.74 10.69
N ALA A 110 11.86 -18.49 10.51
CA ALA A 110 11.82 -19.61 9.57
C ALA A 110 11.90 -19.13 8.11
N ASN A 111 11.16 -18.08 7.76
CA ASN A 111 11.16 -17.48 6.43
C ASN A 111 12.55 -16.96 6.05
N GLU A 112 13.22 -16.24 6.96
CA GLU A 112 14.60 -15.76 6.78
C GLU A 112 15.59 -16.92 6.63
N CYS A 113 15.52 -17.92 7.49
CA CYS A 113 16.42 -19.08 7.47
C CYS A 113 16.32 -19.86 6.16
N VAL A 114 15.12 -20.10 5.66
CA VAL A 114 14.90 -20.80 4.38
C VAL A 114 15.44 -19.97 3.23
N ALA A 115 15.14 -18.66 3.18
CA ALA A 115 15.65 -17.79 2.14
C ALA A 115 17.18 -17.72 2.11
N GLU A 116 17.81 -17.60 3.27
CA GLU A 116 19.27 -17.56 3.41
C GLU A 116 19.91 -18.88 2.95
N HIS A 117 19.30 -20.04 3.29
CA HIS A 117 19.79 -21.36 2.90
C HIS A 117 19.93 -21.47 1.37
N PHE A 118 18.87 -21.13 0.63
CA PHE A 118 18.86 -21.24 -0.84
C PHE A 118 19.69 -20.15 -1.52
N ALA A 119 19.73 -18.95 -0.96
CA ALA A 119 20.62 -17.89 -1.45
C ALA A 119 22.09 -18.28 -1.35
N LYS A 120 22.53 -18.84 -0.21
CA LYS A 120 23.89 -19.33 -0.01
C LYS A 120 24.22 -20.53 -0.89
N ALA A 121 23.26 -21.41 -1.15
CA ALA A 121 23.39 -22.52 -2.09
C ALA A 121 23.43 -22.06 -3.57
N LYS A 122 23.14 -20.79 -3.86
CA LYS A 122 23.07 -20.23 -5.22
C LYS A 122 22.13 -21.01 -6.14
N LEU A 123 21.00 -21.41 -5.60
CA LEU A 123 19.94 -22.09 -6.34
C LEU A 123 18.89 -21.08 -6.80
N PRO A 124 18.27 -21.28 -7.98
CA PRO A 124 17.08 -20.53 -8.35
C PRO A 124 16.04 -20.60 -7.23
N PHE A 125 15.50 -19.43 -6.83
CA PHE A 125 14.60 -19.39 -5.68
C PHE A 125 13.64 -18.18 -5.77
N ILE A 126 12.49 -18.26 -5.12
CA ILE A 126 11.53 -17.16 -5.04
C ILE A 126 11.72 -16.42 -3.70
N TYR A 127 11.94 -15.12 -3.78
CA TYR A 127 12.11 -14.23 -2.63
C TYR A 127 10.90 -13.34 -2.45
N ARG A 128 10.63 -12.93 -1.22
CA ARG A 128 9.75 -11.82 -0.88
C ARG A 128 10.62 -10.59 -0.63
N ILE A 129 10.59 -9.64 -1.53
CA ILE A 129 11.42 -8.45 -1.47
C ILE A 129 10.62 -7.21 -1.10
N HIS A 130 11.26 -6.33 -0.35
CA HIS A 130 10.75 -5.00 -0.03
C HIS A 130 11.88 -4.00 -0.24
N GLU A 131 11.82 -3.26 -1.33
CA GLU A 131 12.85 -2.31 -1.72
C GLU A 131 12.83 -1.06 -0.83
N GLU A 132 13.93 -0.34 -0.79
CA GLU A 132 14.04 0.94 -0.07
C GLU A 132 12.98 1.95 -0.56
N PRO A 133 12.48 2.83 0.33
CA PRO A 133 11.55 3.86 -0.06
C PRO A 133 12.19 4.83 -1.06
N LYS A 134 11.41 5.31 -2.04
CA LYS A 134 11.90 6.31 -2.99
C LYS A 134 12.23 7.61 -2.26
N ALA A 135 13.39 8.16 -2.52
CA ALA A 135 13.87 9.40 -1.88
C ALA A 135 12.86 10.56 -1.95
N GLU A 136 12.14 10.69 -3.08
CA GLU A 136 11.09 11.71 -3.23
C GLU A 136 9.92 11.53 -2.27
N LYS A 137 9.49 10.27 -2.03
CA LYS A 137 8.41 9.97 -1.08
C LYS A 137 8.87 10.21 0.35
N LEU A 138 10.09 9.78 0.66
CA LEU A 138 10.67 9.97 1.98
C LEU A 138 10.91 11.47 2.28
N GLN A 139 11.35 12.26 1.29
CA GLN A 139 11.48 13.71 1.45
C GLN A 139 10.12 14.37 1.76
N ARG A 140 9.04 13.99 1.06
CA ARG A 140 7.69 14.49 1.35
C ARG A 140 7.25 14.14 2.78
N PHE A 141 7.56 12.94 3.22
CA PHE A 141 7.31 12.52 4.60
C PHE A 141 8.10 13.37 5.61
N MET A 142 9.40 13.62 5.38
CA MET A 142 10.25 14.47 6.22
C MET A 142 9.72 15.90 6.29
N ASP A 143 9.34 16.48 5.14
CA ASP A 143 8.73 17.80 5.05
C ASP A 143 7.44 17.87 5.89
N TYR A 144 6.62 16.81 5.84
CA TYR A 144 5.41 16.71 6.63
C TYR A 144 5.70 16.60 8.13
N ALA A 145 6.61 15.71 8.54
CA ALA A 145 7.00 15.55 9.95
C ALA A 145 7.55 16.86 10.55
N SER A 146 8.24 17.66 9.74
CA SER A 146 8.77 18.97 10.17
C SER A 146 7.66 19.96 10.54
N ILE A 147 6.47 19.89 9.92
CA ILE A 147 5.32 20.73 10.23
C ILE A 147 4.78 20.43 11.63
N PHE A 148 4.89 19.16 12.07
CA PHE A 148 4.54 18.74 13.44
C PHE A 148 5.67 18.96 14.44
N GLY A 149 6.72 19.71 14.05
CA GLY A 149 7.85 20.02 14.94
C GLY A 149 8.81 18.84 15.16
N VAL A 150 8.70 17.77 14.36
CA VAL A 150 9.59 16.61 14.45
C VAL A 150 10.59 16.67 13.31
N GLN A 151 11.85 16.96 13.62
CA GLN A 151 12.92 16.92 12.64
C GLN A 151 13.51 15.51 12.57
N ILE A 152 13.60 14.99 11.35
CA ILE A 152 14.29 13.74 11.06
C ILE A 152 15.72 14.08 10.66
N LYS A 153 16.69 13.44 11.32
CA LYS A 153 18.11 13.64 11.01
C LYS A 153 18.45 12.96 9.69
N GLY A 154 19.30 13.56 8.88
CA GLY A 154 19.77 13.00 7.62
C GLY A 154 19.10 13.59 6.40
N THR A 155 19.37 13.01 5.24
CA THR A 155 18.76 13.34 3.96
C THR A 155 18.04 12.14 3.41
N ALA A 156 16.94 12.34 2.69
CA ALA A 156 16.12 11.28 2.14
C ALA A 156 16.89 10.21 1.32
N ASN A 157 18.02 10.58 0.74
CA ASN A 157 18.88 9.67 -0.04
C ASN A 157 19.87 8.84 0.80
N LYS A 158 19.98 9.09 2.11
CA LYS A 158 20.96 8.45 3.01
C LYS A 158 20.36 7.98 4.32
N MET A 159 19.05 7.94 4.39
CA MET A 159 18.33 7.52 5.58
C MET A 159 18.23 6.00 5.60
N ASP A 160 18.69 5.40 6.68
CA ASP A 160 18.58 3.97 6.91
C ASP A 160 17.38 3.63 7.81
N GLN A 161 17.18 2.33 8.06
CA GLN A 161 16.08 1.85 8.88
C GLN A 161 16.20 2.29 10.34
N LEU A 162 17.42 2.42 10.88
CA LEU A 162 17.66 2.83 12.27
C LEU A 162 17.27 4.30 12.49
N ASP A 163 17.51 5.17 11.49
CA ASP A 163 17.05 6.57 11.53
C ASP A 163 15.53 6.66 11.61
N LEU A 164 14.83 5.81 10.85
CA LEU A 164 13.36 5.74 10.86
C LEU A 164 12.84 5.15 12.17
N GLN A 165 13.50 4.14 12.71
CA GLN A 165 13.19 3.56 14.02
C GLN A 165 13.33 4.62 15.15
N GLU A 166 14.45 5.38 15.15
CA GLU A 166 14.66 6.49 16.09
C GLU A 166 13.56 7.54 15.98
N PHE A 167 13.12 7.84 14.74
CA PHE A 167 12.00 8.73 14.51
C PHE A 167 10.70 8.17 15.12
N MET A 168 10.33 6.92 14.83
CA MET A 168 9.12 6.27 15.35
C MET A 168 9.12 6.27 16.88
N ALA A 169 10.24 5.93 17.51
CA ALA A 169 10.39 5.97 18.96
C ALA A 169 10.21 7.38 19.55
N ARG A 170 10.70 8.42 18.84
CA ARG A 170 10.55 9.82 19.29
C ARG A 170 9.13 10.36 19.17
N VAL A 171 8.32 9.85 18.26
CA VAL A 171 6.93 10.30 18.09
C VAL A 171 5.94 9.48 18.90
N GLN A 172 6.31 8.29 19.34
CA GLN A 172 5.46 7.40 20.13
C GLN A 172 4.87 8.11 21.37
N GLY A 173 3.56 7.94 21.57
CA GLY A 173 2.82 8.58 22.65
C GLY A 173 2.56 10.08 22.51
N LYS A 174 2.99 10.71 21.40
CA LYS A 174 2.68 12.12 21.12
C LYS A 174 1.41 12.26 20.28
N PRO A 175 0.70 13.38 20.41
CA PRO A 175 -0.41 13.68 19.52
C PRO A 175 0.02 13.61 18.04
N GLY A 176 -0.71 12.84 17.24
CA GLY A 176 -0.40 12.65 15.82
C GLY A 176 0.64 11.55 15.50
N ALA A 177 1.09 10.78 16.50
CA ALA A 177 2.02 9.65 16.28
C ALA A 177 1.48 8.63 15.26
N GLU A 178 0.21 8.24 15.39
CA GLU A 178 -0.47 7.30 14.48
C GLU A 178 -0.45 7.82 13.05
N VAL A 179 -0.75 9.10 12.89
CA VAL A 179 -0.72 9.75 11.58
C VAL A 179 0.68 9.75 10.98
N MET A 180 1.71 10.06 11.78
CA MET A 180 3.09 10.05 11.31
C MET A 180 3.53 8.63 10.92
N ASN A 181 3.15 7.63 11.69
CA ASN A 181 3.42 6.22 11.36
C ASN A 181 2.71 5.80 10.06
N MET A 182 1.44 6.19 9.88
CA MET A 182 0.70 5.95 8.64
C MET A 182 1.36 6.66 7.44
N MET A 183 1.80 7.91 7.59
CA MET A 183 2.50 8.65 6.54
C MET A 183 3.84 8.03 6.18
N LEU A 184 4.59 7.57 7.18
CA LEU A 184 5.82 6.83 6.98
C LEU A 184 5.55 5.54 6.20
N LEU A 185 4.55 4.75 6.61
CA LEU A 185 4.15 3.53 5.93
C LEU A 185 3.77 3.80 4.45
N ARG A 186 3.00 4.86 4.18
CA ARG A 186 2.64 5.29 2.81
C ARG A 186 3.84 5.73 1.96
N SER A 187 4.96 6.12 2.59
CA SER A 187 6.19 6.45 1.88
C SER A 187 6.98 5.22 1.45
N MET A 188 6.74 4.06 2.07
CA MET A 188 7.40 2.81 1.75
C MET A 188 7.06 2.29 0.35
N GLN A 189 7.86 1.40 -0.16
CA GLN A 189 7.55 0.60 -1.35
C GLN A 189 6.62 -0.55 -0.95
N GLN A 190 5.96 -1.13 -1.93
CA GLN A 190 5.17 -2.34 -1.70
C GLN A 190 6.06 -3.57 -1.82
N ALA A 191 5.97 -4.49 -0.88
CA ALA A 191 6.62 -5.78 -0.97
C ALA A 191 6.06 -6.60 -2.14
N ARG A 192 6.89 -7.43 -2.79
CA ARG A 192 6.53 -8.26 -3.95
C ARG A 192 7.38 -9.51 -4.01
N TYR A 193 6.96 -10.48 -4.79
CA TYR A 193 7.78 -11.64 -5.07
C TYR A 193 8.75 -11.36 -6.22
N SER A 194 9.93 -11.97 -6.18
CA SER A 194 10.97 -11.84 -7.19
C SER A 194 11.88 -13.07 -7.20
N GLU A 195 12.43 -13.37 -8.35
CA GLU A 195 13.52 -14.34 -8.54
C GLU A 195 14.86 -13.82 -8.04
N HIS A 196 14.99 -12.50 -7.87
CA HIS A 196 16.19 -11.85 -7.38
C HIS A 196 16.05 -11.40 -5.93
N ASN A 197 17.05 -11.68 -5.12
CA ASN A 197 17.08 -11.20 -3.74
C ASN A 197 17.51 -9.74 -3.69
N HIS A 198 16.63 -8.87 -3.22
CA HIS A 198 16.89 -7.45 -2.92
C HIS A 198 16.75 -7.15 -1.43
N GLY A 199 16.63 -8.19 -0.59
CA GLY A 199 16.33 -8.03 0.83
C GLY A 199 14.91 -7.56 1.12
N HIS A 200 14.63 -7.37 2.40
CA HIS A 200 13.33 -6.87 2.86
C HIS A 200 13.54 -5.67 3.78
N TYR A 201 13.37 -4.46 3.23
CA TYR A 201 13.66 -3.19 3.92
C TYR A 201 12.92 -3.06 5.25
N GLY A 202 11.59 -3.24 5.28
CA GLY A 202 10.81 -3.08 6.50
C GLY A 202 11.21 -4.04 7.63
N LEU A 203 11.65 -5.28 7.30
CA LEU A 203 12.14 -6.26 8.27
C LEU A 203 13.64 -6.11 8.56
N ALA A 204 14.33 -5.23 7.86
CA ALA A 204 15.79 -5.14 7.86
C ALA A 204 16.46 -6.50 7.60
N ALA A 205 15.83 -7.36 6.79
CA ALA A 205 16.30 -8.72 6.51
C ALA A 205 17.06 -8.76 5.19
N GLN A 206 18.26 -9.37 5.21
CA GLN A 206 19.07 -9.55 4.00
C GLN A 206 18.49 -10.60 3.06
N TYR A 207 17.86 -11.62 3.59
CA TYR A 207 17.20 -12.69 2.84
C TYR A 207 15.81 -12.89 3.42
N TYR A 208 14.80 -12.92 2.56
CA TYR A 208 13.44 -13.19 3.02
C TYR A 208 12.63 -13.89 1.94
N THR A 209 11.78 -14.80 2.34
CA THR A 209 10.79 -15.48 1.50
C THR A 209 9.55 -15.78 2.34
N HIS A 210 8.49 -16.20 1.71
CA HIS A 210 7.34 -16.78 2.37
C HIS A 210 7.41 -18.31 2.30
N PHE A 211 7.39 -18.97 3.46
CA PHE A 211 7.51 -20.42 3.58
C PHE A 211 6.45 -21.00 4.53
N THR A 212 6.02 -20.24 5.52
CA THR A 212 5.30 -20.76 6.69
C THR A 212 3.79 -20.94 6.49
N SER A 213 3.19 -20.48 5.37
CA SER A 213 1.75 -20.54 5.13
C SER A 213 1.34 -21.15 3.79
N PRO A 214 1.75 -22.42 3.47
CA PRO A 214 1.52 -23.04 2.15
C PRO A 214 0.04 -23.38 1.85
N ILE A 215 -0.82 -23.38 2.86
CA ILE A 215 -2.26 -23.66 2.67
C ILE A 215 -2.97 -22.49 1.99
N ARG A 216 -2.56 -21.24 2.30
CA ARG A 216 -3.23 -20.03 1.83
C ARG A 216 -2.40 -19.18 0.87
N ARG A 217 -1.08 -19.41 0.78
CA ARG A 217 -0.19 -18.68 -0.12
C ARG A 217 0.51 -19.62 -1.09
N TYR A 218 0.29 -19.39 -2.38
CA TYR A 218 0.92 -20.20 -3.43
C TYR A 218 2.48 -20.12 -3.44
N PRO A 219 3.12 -18.95 -3.22
CA PRO A 219 4.58 -18.88 -3.15
C PRO A 219 5.17 -19.77 -2.05
N ASP A 220 4.53 -19.88 -0.88
CA ASP A 220 4.95 -20.80 0.17
C ASP A 220 4.88 -22.26 -0.28
N LEU A 221 3.79 -22.64 -0.94
CA LEU A 221 3.66 -23.98 -1.52
C LEU A 221 4.73 -24.24 -2.58
N LEU A 222 5.05 -23.24 -3.41
CA LEU A 222 6.12 -23.32 -4.38
C LEU A 222 7.47 -23.56 -3.68
N VAL A 223 7.76 -22.81 -2.61
CA VAL A 223 8.99 -23.01 -1.80
C VAL A 223 9.06 -24.42 -1.25
N HIS A 224 7.97 -24.98 -0.70
CA HIS A 224 7.93 -26.37 -0.24
C HIS A 224 8.22 -27.37 -1.36
N ARG A 225 7.68 -27.15 -2.57
CA ARG A 225 7.97 -27.99 -3.74
C ARG A 225 9.44 -27.91 -4.15
N MET A 226 9.99 -26.69 -4.19
CA MET A 226 11.41 -26.47 -4.52
C MET A 226 12.33 -27.16 -3.51
N ILE A 227 12.04 -27.04 -2.21
CA ILE A 227 12.78 -27.75 -1.15
C ILE A 227 12.79 -29.27 -1.42
N ARG A 228 11.63 -29.83 -1.72
CA ARG A 228 11.48 -31.26 -2.00
C ARG A 228 12.26 -31.68 -3.25
N GLU A 229 12.13 -30.95 -4.34
CA GLU A 229 12.82 -31.25 -5.59
C GLU A 229 14.33 -31.12 -5.43
N TYR A 230 14.83 -30.05 -4.83
CA TYR A 230 16.27 -29.89 -4.59
C TYR A 230 16.86 -30.91 -3.61
N THR A 231 16.06 -31.41 -2.67
CA THR A 231 16.49 -32.46 -1.74
C THR A 231 16.59 -33.83 -2.44
N ASN A 232 15.65 -34.12 -3.34
CA ASN A 232 15.55 -35.43 -3.98
C ASN A 232 16.38 -35.54 -5.28
N ASN A 233 16.43 -34.44 -6.06
CA ASN A 233 17.05 -34.41 -7.39
C ASN A 233 17.67 -33.04 -7.70
N LEU A 234 18.86 -32.79 -7.20
CA LEU A 234 19.63 -31.60 -7.48
C LEU A 234 20.37 -31.71 -8.83
N SER A 235 19.66 -31.87 -9.94
CA SER A 235 20.21 -31.92 -11.29
C SER A 235 20.33 -30.55 -11.92
N GLN A 236 21.07 -30.44 -13.03
CA GLN A 236 21.15 -29.25 -13.85
C GLN A 236 19.78 -28.93 -14.48
N GLU A 237 19.06 -29.95 -14.92
CA GLU A 237 17.71 -29.83 -15.48
C GLU A 237 16.71 -29.23 -14.48
N THR A 238 16.76 -29.67 -13.21
CA THR A 238 15.93 -29.09 -12.14
C THR A 238 16.22 -27.61 -11.90
N ARG A 239 17.50 -27.21 -11.97
CA ARG A 239 17.90 -25.81 -11.85
C ARG A 239 17.39 -24.96 -13.01
N GLU A 240 17.61 -25.42 -14.23
CA GLU A 240 17.15 -24.73 -15.44
C GLU A 240 15.62 -24.58 -15.48
N HIS A 241 14.91 -25.63 -15.08
CA HIS A 241 13.46 -25.59 -14.95
C HIS A 241 12.99 -24.45 -14.01
N PHE A 242 13.54 -24.39 -12.79
CA PHE A 242 13.14 -23.36 -11.84
C PHE A 242 13.61 -21.96 -12.26
N ASP A 243 14.77 -21.82 -12.91
CA ASP A 243 15.25 -20.53 -13.42
C ASP A 243 14.32 -19.98 -14.50
N GLU A 244 13.73 -20.87 -15.32
CA GLU A 244 12.75 -20.49 -16.34
C GLU A 244 11.38 -20.10 -15.77
N VAL A 245 10.86 -20.85 -14.78
CA VAL A 245 9.46 -20.67 -14.35
C VAL A 245 9.27 -19.65 -13.22
N ILE A 246 10.28 -19.42 -12.36
CA ILE A 246 10.14 -18.54 -11.20
C ILE A 246 9.81 -17.09 -11.56
N PRO A 247 10.39 -16.45 -12.57
CA PRO A 247 10.08 -15.06 -12.90
C PRO A 247 8.59 -14.82 -13.18
N GLU A 248 7.96 -15.71 -13.96
CA GLU A 248 6.53 -15.64 -14.25
C GLU A 248 5.69 -15.91 -12.99
N LEU A 249 6.04 -16.93 -12.21
CA LEU A 249 5.33 -17.28 -10.99
C LEU A 249 5.43 -16.18 -9.92
N ALA A 250 6.56 -15.52 -9.79
CA ALA A 250 6.75 -14.38 -8.87
C ALA A 250 5.89 -13.17 -9.28
N SER A 251 5.91 -12.82 -10.56
CA SER A 251 5.10 -11.73 -11.11
C SER A 251 3.61 -12.00 -10.98
N SER A 252 3.17 -13.21 -11.35
CA SER A 252 1.78 -13.64 -11.24
C SER A 252 1.30 -13.66 -9.79
N SER A 253 2.11 -14.23 -8.87
CA SER A 253 1.78 -14.26 -7.45
C SER A 253 1.62 -12.87 -6.84
N SER A 254 2.51 -11.92 -7.18
CA SER A 254 2.40 -10.53 -6.72
C SER A 254 1.16 -9.83 -7.27
N THR A 255 0.73 -10.16 -8.49
CA THR A 255 -0.47 -9.59 -9.12
C THR A 255 -1.73 -10.17 -8.49
N LEU A 256 -1.77 -11.48 -8.25
CA LEU A 256 -2.91 -12.17 -7.65
C LEU A 256 -3.09 -11.81 -6.18
N GLU A 257 -2.00 -11.65 -5.43
CA GLU A 257 -2.01 -11.16 -4.05
C GLU A 257 -2.68 -9.78 -3.97
N ARG A 258 -2.26 -8.83 -4.79
CA ARG A 258 -2.92 -7.51 -4.84
C ARG A 258 -4.40 -7.59 -5.17
N ARG A 259 -4.77 -8.45 -6.12
CA ARG A 259 -6.17 -8.65 -6.46
C ARG A 259 -6.98 -9.23 -5.29
N ALA A 260 -6.39 -10.15 -4.53
CA ALA A 260 -7.03 -10.73 -3.35
C ALA A 260 -7.22 -9.66 -2.25
N ILE A 261 -6.19 -8.88 -1.96
CA ILE A 261 -6.26 -7.76 -1.00
C ILE A 261 -7.29 -6.71 -1.43
N ASP A 262 -7.33 -6.35 -2.71
CA ASP A 262 -8.33 -5.39 -3.22
C ASP A 262 -9.76 -5.95 -3.08
N ALA A 263 -9.96 -7.25 -3.31
CA ALA A 263 -11.27 -7.89 -3.12
C ALA A 263 -11.68 -7.92 -1.64
N GLU A 264 -10.77 -8.25 -0.74
CA GLU A 264 -10.98 -8.24 0.71
C GLU A 264 -11.38 -6.85 1.21
N ARG A 265 -10.66 -5.81 0.82
CA ARG A 265 -10.97 -4.42 1.15
C ARG A 265 -12.35 -3.97 0.67
N VAL A 266 -12.74 -4.39 -0.53
CA VAL A 266 -14.09 -4.09 -1.04
C VAL A 266 -15.16 -4.74 -0.18
N VAL A 267 -14.97 -6.01 0.19
CA VAL A 267 -15.93 -6.73 1.06
C VAL A 267 -15.97 -6.11 2.46
N GLU A 268 -14.82 -5.74 3.03
CA GLU A 268 -14.78 -5.06 4.32
C GLU A 268 -15.49 -3.69 4.28
N ALA A 269 -15.25 -2.89 3.24
CA ALA A 269 -15.93 -1.61 3.05
C ALA A 269 -17.46 -1.80 2.94
N MET A 270 -17.91 -2.79 2.16
CA MET A 270 -19.32 -3.13 2.06
C MET A 270 -19.92 -3.54 3.41
N LYS A 271 -19.21 -4.36 4.19
CA LYS A 271 -19.66 -4.80 5.52
C LYS A 271 -19.65 -3.68 6.56
N LYS A 272 -18.65 -2.80 6.53
CA LYS A 272 -18.62 -1.59 7.35
C LYS A 272 -19.77 -0.64 7.01
N ALA A 273 -20.06 -0.45 5.73
CA ALA A 273 -21.20 0.36 5.30
C ALA A 273 -22.55 -0.27 5.67
N GLU A 274 -22.70 -1.60 5.52
CA GLU A 274 -23.89 -2.34 5.97
C GLU A 274 -24.15 -2.17 7.47
N TYR A 275 -23.09 -2.23 8.30
CA TYR A 275 -23.18 -1.93 9.72
C TYR A 275 -23.65 -0.51 10.01
N MET A 276 -23.15 0.46 9.23
CA MET A 276 -23.45 1.87 9.43
C MET A 276 -24.85 2.29 8.92
N GLU A 277 -25.54 1.49 8.09
CA GLU A 277 -26.88 1.81 7.60
C GLU A 277 -27.87 2.09 8.76
N GLU A 278 -27.75 1.38 9.88
CA GLU A 278 -28.62 1.54 11.06
C GLU A 278 -28.35 2.83 11.85
N TYR A 279 -27.18 3.46 11.64
CA TYR A 279 -26.74 4.64 12.40
C TYR A 279 -26.89 5.94 11.59
N VAL A 280 -27.54 5.91 10.42
CA VAL A 280 -27.74 7.12 9.59
C VAL A 280 -28.50 8.18 10.38
N GLY A 281 -27.94 9.40 10.41
CA GLY A 281 -28.45 10.54 11.17
C GLY A 281 -27.81 10.73 12.54
N GLN A 282 -27.01 9.80 13.03
CA GLN A 282 -26.28 9.92 14.29
C GLN A 282 -24.98 10.73 14.15
N GLU A 283 -24.52 11.28 15.25
CA GLU A 283 -23.29 12.06 15.37
C GLU A 283 -22.19 11.23 16.01
N PHE A 284 -20.96 11.44 15.54
CA PHE A 284 -19.78 10.71 15.97
C PHE A 284 -18.60 11.66 16.16
N ASP A 285 -17.75 11.36 17.13
CA ASP A 285 -16.42 11.92 17.23
C ASP A 285 -15.44 10.99 16.52
N GLY A 286 -14.55 11.57 15.72
CA GLY A 286 -13.56 10.82 14.94
C GLY A 286 -12.27 11.62 14.77
N ILE A 287 -11.37 11.09 13.95
CA ILE A 287 -10.09 11.71 13.64
C ILE A 287 -9.99 11.86 12.11
N VAL A 288 -9.46 12.97 11.64
CA VAL A 288 -9.18 13.16 10.22
C VAL A 288 -8.02 12.23 9.82
N GLY A 289 -8.32 11.11 9.17
CA GLY A 289 -7.37 10.09 8.73
C GLY A 289 -6.60 10.51 7.47
N SER A 290 -7.27 11.23 6.53
CA SER A 290 -6.62 11.76 5.35
C SER A 290 -7.32 13.00 4.80
N VAL A 291 -6.54 13.87 4.13
CA VAL A 291 -7.04 15.08 3.49
C VAL A 291 -6.67 15.06 2.01
N VAL A 292 -7.66 15.24 1.16
CA VAL A 292 -7.54 15.15 -0.30
C VAL A 292 -8.21 16.36 -0.99
N LYS A 293 -8.00 16.51 -2.28
CA LYS A 293 -8.54 17.66 -3.06
C LYS A 293 -10.06 17.77 -3.03
N PHE A 294 -10.76 16.65 -2.87
CA PHE A 294 -12.22 16.59 -2.89
C PHE A 294 -12.86 16.47 -1.50
N GLY A 295 -12.06 16.48 -0.41
CA GLY A 295 -12.57 16.42 0.95
C GLY A 295 -11.60 15.86 1.95
N MET A 296 -12.12 15.24 2.98
CA MET A 296 -11.34 14.56 4.00
C MET A 296 -12.02 13.25 4.40
N PHE A 297 -11.23 12.25 4.70
CA PHE A 297 -11.71 11.01 5.29
C PHE A 297 -11.59 11.09 6.80
N VAL A 298 -12.64 10.69 7.49
CA VAL A 298 -12.73 10.68 8.94
C VAL A 298 -12.84 9.26 9.41
N GLU A 299 -11.95 8.86 10.29
CA GLU A 299 -11.92 7.55 10.93
C GLU A 299 -12.56 7.61 12.31
N LEU A 300 -13.49 6.72 12.57
CA LEU A 300 -14.14 6.54 13.86
C LEU A 300 -13.31 5.63 14.78
N PRO A 301 -13.55 5.62 16.10
CA PRO A 301 -12.80 4.76 17.04
C PRO A 301 -12.82 3.26 16.73
N ASN A 302 -13.83 2.78 16.03
CA ASN A 302 -13.97 1.40 15.57
C ASN A 302 -13.36 1.15 14.17
N THR A 303 -12.48 2.05 13.69
CA THR A 303 -11.80 1.97 12.40
C THR A 303 -12.69 2.08 11.16
N ILE A 304 -13.92 2.54 11.32
CA ILE A 304 -14.78 2.87 10.18
C ILE A 304 -14.36 4.21 9.62
N GLU A 305 -14.07 4.26 8.33
CA GLU A 305 -13.70 5.47 7.61
C GLU A 305 -14.84 5.95 6.71
N GLY A 306 -15.12 7.26 6.71
CA GLY A 306 -16.11 7.87 5.84
C GLY A 306 -15.66 9.22 5.30
N LEU A 307 -16.26 9.66 4.19
CA LEU A 307 -15.91 10.85 3.46
C LEU A 307 -16.73 12.07 3.92
N VAL A 308 -16.05 13.14 4.30
CA VAL A 308 -16.63 14.51 4.32
C VAL A 308 -16.24 15.17 3.01
N HIS A 309 -17.18 15.24 2.07
CA HIS A 309 -16.92 15.83 0.77
C HIS A 309 -16.77 17.36 0.86
N ILE A 310 -15.83 17.96 0.14
CA ILE A 310 -15.51 19.39 0.20
C ILE A 310 -16.72 20.30 -0.09
N THR A 311 -17.67 19.85 -0.91
CA THR A 311 -18.89 20.61 -1.24
C THR A 311 -19.91 20.67 -0.11
N THR A 312 -19.79 19.82 0.91
CA THR A 312 -20.67 19.82 2.11
C THR A 312 -20.14 20.74 3.20
N LEU A 313 -18.93 21.26 3.03
CA LEU A 313 -18.33 22.20 3.97
C LEU A 313 -18.97 23.60 3.83
N PRO A 314 -19.01 24.39 4.92
CA PRO A 314 -19.80 25.63 4.98
C PRO A 314 -19.26 26.78 4.13
N GLU A 315 -18.05 26.68 3.63
CA GLU A 315 -17.41 27.66 2.77
C GLU A 315 -16.51 27.00 1.72
N PHE A 316 -15.86 27.78 0.89
CA PHE A 316 -14.87 27.28 -0.05
C PHE A 316 -13.55 27.01 0.67
N TYR A 317 -12.98 25.81 0.42
CA TYR A 317 -11.72 25.36 1.01
C TYR A 317 -10.64 25.18 -0.05
N ASN A 318 -9.45 25.66 0.27
CA ASN A 318 -8.26 25.45 -0.53
C ASN A 318 -7.48 24.25 -0.01
N TYR A 319 -7.20 23.30 -0.90
CA TYR A 319 -6.34 22.17 -0.59
C TYR A 319 -4.88 22.56 -0.77
N ASN A 320 -4.07 22.36 0.27
CA ASN A 320 -2.62 22.51 0.22
C ASN A 320 -1.99 21.11 0.18
N GLU A 321 -1.44 20.74 -0.97
CA GLU A 321 -0.83 19.43 -1.19
C GLU A 321 0.43 19.20 -0.33
N ARG A 322 1.19 20.26 -0.03
CA ARG A 322 2.42 20.16 0.75
C ARG A 322 2.15 19.86 2.22
N THR A 323 1.13 20.50 2.79
CA THR A 323 0.76 20.35 4.20
C THR A 323 -0.37 19.35 4.42
N MET A 324 -1.00 18.85 3.32
CA MET A 324 -2.19 18.01 3.33
C MET A 324 -3.29 18.60 4.23
N THR A 325 -3.62 19.86 3.98
CA THR A 325 -4.63 20.58 4.73
C THR A 325 -5.69 21.16 3.80
N LEU A 326 -6.91 21.30 4.33
CA LEU A 326 -7.97 22.11 3.74
C LEU A 326 -8.12 23.37 4.57
N GLN A 327 -7.98 24.55 3.96
CA GLN A 327 -8.14 25.83 4.64
C GLN A 327 -9.29 26.63 4.02
N GLY A 328 -10.22 27.08 4.88
CA GLY A 328 -11.33 27.93 4.49
C GLY A 328 -10.88 29.33 4.08
N GLU A 329 -11.42 29.83 2.96
CA GLU A 329 -11.04 31.13 2.41
C GLU A 329 -11.53 32.33 3.22
N LYS A 330 -12.63 32.17 3.94
CA LYS A 330 -13.26 33.28 4.69
C LYS A 330 -12.86 33.25 6.16
N THR A 331 -13.00 32.09 6.78
CA THR A 331 -12.80 31.94 8.23
C THR A 331 -11.38 31.57 8.62
N GLY A 332 -10.58 31.02 7.68
CA GLY A 332 -9.28 30.42 7.99
C GLY A 332 -9.40 29.09 8.72
N LYS A 333 -10.61 28.51 8.82
CA LYS A 333 -10.80 27.21 9.43
C LYS A 333 -9.99 26.16 8.66
N THR A 334 -9.17 25.43 9.38
CA THR A 334 -8.23 24.48 8.77
C THR A 334 -8.52 23.08 9.26
N PHE A 335 -8.58 22.12 8.32
CA PHE A 335 -8.61 20.70 8.60
C PHE A 335 -7.28 20.06 8.21
N ARG A 336 -6.73 19.25 9.11
CA ARG A 336 -5.46 18.55 8.92
C ARG A 336 -5.53 17.12 9.42
N VAL A 337 -4.70 16.27 8.89
CA VAL A 337 -4.62 14.87 9.29
C VAL A 337 -4.26 14.76 10.77
N GLY A 338 -4.91 13.84 11.51
CA GLY A 338 -4.75 13.66 12.95
C GLY A 338 -5.56 14.61 13.83
N GLN A 339 -6.35 15.50 13.25
CA GLN A 339 -7.22 16.41 14.01
C GLN A 339 -8.47 15.67 14.46
N PRO A 340 -8.86 15.76 15.74
CA PRO A 340 -10.20 15.36 16.18
C PRO A 340 -11.27 16.17 15.46
N ILE A 341 -12.39 15.54 15.15
CA ILE A 341 -13.48 16.16 14.40
C ILE A 341 -14.81 15.54 14.79
N ARG A 342 -15.87 16.36 14.81
CA ARG A 342 -17.23 15.87 15.01
C ARG A 342 -17.95 15.82 13.66
N VAL A 343 -18.61 14.69 13.42
CA VAL A 343 -19.30 14.43 12.15
C VAL A 343 -20.66 13.80 12.39
N LYS A 344 -21.54 13.98 11.42
CA LYS A 344 -22.85 13.31 11.36
C LYS A 344 -22.88 12.37 10.16
N LEU A 345 -23.30 11.14 10.38
CA LEU A 345 -23.50 10.18 9.32
C LEU A 345 -24.71 10.58 8.46
N THR A 346 -24.48 10.82 7.19
CA THR A 346 -25.54 11.24 6.26
C THR A 346 -25.98 10.12 5.33
N ARG A 347 -25.06 9.21 4.98
CA ARG A 347 -25.32 8.08 4.11
C ARG A 347 -24.36 6.94 4.40
N ALA A 348 -24.88 5.73 4.35
CA ALA A 348 -24.11 4.51 4.23
C ALA A 348 -24.75 3.65 3.14
N ASP A 349 -23.94 3.01 2.30
CA ASP A 349 -24.42 2.26 1.15
C ASP A 349 -23.62 0.95 1.05
N LYS A 350 -24.23 -0.14 1.46
CA LYS A 350 -23.61 -1.47 1.47
C LYS A 350 -23.24 -2.01 0.09
N GLU A 351 -23.90 -1.55 -0.99
CA GLU A 351 -23.60 -2.04 -2.34
C GLU A 351 -22.32 -1.45 -2.89
N THR A 352 -22.05 -0.18 -2.54
CA THR A 352 -20.84 0.53 -2.97
C THR A 352 -19.74 0.53 -1.92
N GLY A 353 -20.07 0.29 -0.65
CA GLY A 353 -19.17 0.43 0.47
C GLY A 353 -18.90 1.88 0.87
N ASP A 354 -19.70 2.84 0.34
CA ASP A 354 -19.52 4.26 0.60
C ASP A 354 -20.17 4.67 1.93
N ILE A 355 -19.44 5.47 2.72
CA ILE A 355 -19.92 6.10 3.96
C ILE A 355 -19.65 7.60 3.83
N ASP A 356 -20.72 8.40 3.91
CA ASP A 356 -20.65 9.84 3.79
C ASP A 356 -20.96 10.50 5.14
N PHE A 357 -20.06 11.40 5.54
CA PHE A 357 -20.21 12.21 6.73
C PHE A 357 -20.44 13.69 6.38
N GLN A 358 -21.18 14.37 7.23
CA GLN A 358 -21.28 15.82 7.27
C GLN A 358 -20.46 16.34 8.44
N TYR A 359 -19.62 17.34 8.19
CA TYR A 359 -18.89 18.04 9.24
C TYR A 359 -19.86 18.80 10.18
N LEU A 360 -19.59 18.71 11.47
CA LEU A 360 -20.26 19.50 12.50
C LEU A 360 -19.25 20.41 13.21
N PRO A 361 -19.58 21.73 13.41
CA PRO A 361 -18.73 22.61 14.20
C PRO A 361 -18.57 22.10 15.64
N SER A 362 -17.35 22.15 16.16
CA SER A 362 -17.02 21.66 17.48
C SER A 362 -15.85 22.44 18.10
N GLU A 363 -15.52 22.14 19.34
CA GLU A 363 -14.36 22.68 20.06
C GLU A 363 -13.01 22.25 19.43
N TYR A 364 -13.01 21.23 18.57
CA TYR A 364 -11.82 20.76 17.85
C TYR A 364 -11.44 21.62 16.66
N ASP A 365 -12.24 22.65 16.34
CA ASP A 365 -12.01 23.51 15.18
C ASP A 365 -10.74 24.35 15.29
N ILE A 366 -9.89 24.27 14.31
CA ILE A 366 -8.65 25.01 14.22
C ILE A 366 -8.85 26.19 13.27
N ILE A 367 -8.56 27.42 13.73
CA ILE A 367 -8.62 28.64 12.92
C ILE A 367 -7.20 29.19 12.75
N GLU A 368 -6.73 29.21 11.53
CA GLU A 368 -5.41 29.73 11.17
C GLU A 368 -5.54 31.04 10.36
N LYS A 369 -4.48 31.86 10.37
CA LYS A 369 -4.47 33.06 9.54
C LYS A 369 -4.56 32.71 8.07
N VAL A 370 -5.50 33.32 7.36
CA VAL A 370 -5.70 33.11 5.91
C VAL A 370 -4.49 33.66 5.14
N ASP A 371 -3.92 32.84 4.27
CA ASP A 371 -2.85 33.30 3.38
C ASP A 371 -3.45 34.13 2.22
N HIS A 372 -3.48 35.44 2.42
CA HIS A 372 -4.00 36.40 1.44
C HIS A 372 -3.17 36.45 0.13
N LYS A 373 -1.91 36.02 0.13
CA LYS A 373 -1.08 35.96 -1.08
C LYS A 373 -1.59 34.88 -2.06
N ALA A 374 -1.85 33.68 -1.54
CA ALA A 374 -2.40 32.60 -2.36
C ALA A 374 -3.75 32.94 -2.99
N ARG A 375 -4.56 33.75 -2.28
CA ARG A 375 -5.84 34.26 -2.77
C ARG A 375 -5.64 35.28 -3.92
N GLN A 376 -4.74 36.24 -3.78
CA GLN A 376 -4.43 37.23 -4.81
C GLN A 376 -3.89 36.58 -6.10
N GLU A 377 -2.99 35.64 -6.00
CA GLU A 377 -2.47 34.92 -7.17
C GLU A 377 -3.56 34.10 -7.92
N ARG A 378 -4.53 33.55 -7.19
CA ARG A 378 -5.67 32.87 -7.82
C ARG A 378 -6.65 33.83 -8.50
N GLU A 379 -6.97 34.94 -7.85
CA GLU A 379 -7.82 35.95 -8.44
C GLU A 379 -7.18 36.54 -9.71
N GLU A 380 -5.88 36.77 -9.72
CA GLU A 380 -5.12 37.19 -10.90
C GLU A 380 -5.12 36.13 -12.01
N LYS A 381 -4.89 34.86 -11.67
CA LYS A 381 -4.96 33.74 -12.62
C LYS A 381 -6.39 33.56 -13.18
N ALA A 382 -7.40 33.71 -12.35
CA ALA A 382 -8.80 33.66 -12.78
C ALA A 382 -9.19 34.83 -13.67
N LYS A 383 -8.72 36.06 -13.37
CA LYS A 383 -8.86 37.24 -14.22
C LYS A 383 -8.14 37.06 -15.55
N ALA A 384 -6.92 36.56 -15.55
CA ALA A 384 -6.16 36.25 -16.76
C ALA A 384 -6.82 35.18 -17.65
N PHE A 385 -7.51 34.20 -17.04
CA PHE A 385 -8.25 33.18 -17.78
C PHE A 385 -9.56 33.75 -18.40
N ARG A 386 -10.25 34.67 -17.72
CA ARG A 386 -11.45 35.36 -18.24
C ARG A 386 -11.14 36.32 -19.38
N HIS A 387 -9.92 36.88 -19.43
CA HIS A 387 -9.47 37.76 -20.52
C HIS A 387 -8.93 37.00 -21.73
N ARG A 388 -8.73 35.70 -21.67
CA ARG A 388 -8.54 34.85 -22.84
C ARG A 388 -9.89 34.38 -23.36
N GLY A 389 -10.59 35.28 -24.07
CA GLY A 389 -11.80 34.94 -24.80
C GLY A 389 -11.58 33.80 -25.80
N PRO A 390 -12.63 33.09 -26.22
CA PRO A 390 -12.49 31.95 -27.11
C PRO A 390 -11.78 32.35 -28.40
N ARG A 391 -10.65 31.69 -28.72
CA ARG A 391 -10.01 31.83 -30.02
C ARG A 391 -11.05 31.47 -31.06
N ARG A 392 -11.56 32.47 -31.79
CA ARG A 392 -12.31 32.25 -33.02
C ARG A 392 -11.33 31.68 -34.04
N ASP A 393 -11.54 30.45 -34.38
CA ASP A 393 -10.99 29.85 -35.60
C ASP A 393 -11.53 30.64 -36.79
N ARG A 394 -10.69 31.46 -37.39
CA ARG A 394 -10.91 31.97 -38.72
C ARG A 394 -10.31 30.95 -39.71
N GLN A 395 -11.16 30.02 -40.13
CA GLN A 395 -11.04 29.46 -41.45
C GLN A 395 -11.53 30.55 -42.41
N ASN A 396 -10.68 31.02 -43.32
CA ASN A 396 -11.06 31.33 -44.67
C ASN A 396 -9.79 31.33 -45.55
N GLY A 397 -9.88 30.51 -46.56
CA GLY A 397 -8.91 30.46 -47.65
C GLY A 397 -9.04 31.73 -48.48
N ASP A 398 -7.95 32.04 -49.15
CA ASP A 398 -8.02 32.32 -50.61
C ASP A 398 -6.63 32.28 -51.20
N PHE A 399 -6.62 31.72 -52.42
CA PHE A 399 -5.57 31.62 -53.39
C PHE A 399 -5.10 33.03 -53.85
N GLU A 400 -3.81 33.22 -54.09
CA GLU A 400 -3.21 33.57 -55.40
C GLU A 400 -1.74 33.95 -55.34
N ARG A 401 -0.99 33.22 -56.11
CA ARG A 401 0.09 33.45 -57.08
C ARG A 401 0.95 34.72 -57.03
N ARG A 402 2.21 34.43 -57.38
CA ARG A 402 3.31 35.25 -58.00
C ARG A 402 4.17 35.98 -56.98
N GLY A 403 5.48 35.88 -57.04
CA GLY A 403 6.45 35.54 -58.04
C GLY A 403 7.76 36.29 -57.75
N LYS A 404 8.86 35.59 -57.95
CA LYS A 404 10.18 36.09 -58.40
C LYS A 404 11.10 36.90 -57.48
N ARG A 405 12.32 36.33 -57.37
CA ARG A 405 13.65 36.94 -57.45
C ARG A 405 14.11 37.81 -56.30
N GLY A 406 15.22 37.52 -55.77
CA GLY A 406 16.60 37.62 -56.15
C GLY A 406 17.43 37.78 -54.87
N ASP A 407 18.39 37.03 -54.82
CA ASP A 407 19.82 37.32 -54.87
C ASP A 407 20.53 37.85 -53.60
N ASN A 408 21.42 37.06 -53.13
CA ASN A 408 22.85 37.29 -53.05
C ASN A 408 23.49 37.67 -51.70
N ARG A 409 24.47 36.80 -51.36
CA ARG A 409 25.79 37.11 -50.77
C ARG A 409 25.82 37.46 -49.27
N ASN A 410 26.67 37.00 -48.52
CA ASN A 410 28.02 36.40 -48.58
C ASN A 410 28.52 36.07 -47.18
N ARG A 411 29.30 34.98 -47.05
CA ARG A 411 30.56 34.82 -46.29
C ARG A 411 30.47 34.97 -44.76
N GLN A 412 31.14 34.23 -43.97
CA GLN A 412 32.32 33.39 -43.95
C GLN A 412 32.49 32.88 -42.51
N ASP A 413 32.92 31.74 -42.34
CA ASP A 413 34.03 30.99 -41.74
C ASP A 413 33.77 30.58 -40.29
N GLY A 414 34.10 29.43 -39.81
CA GLY A 414 34.92 28.32 -40.25
C GLY A 414 35.15 27.35 -39.11
N ASN A 415 35.50 26.14 -39.50
CA ASN A 415 36.31 25.15 -38.79
C ASN A 415 35.71 24.45 -37.54
N GLY A 416 35.71 23.16 -37.42
CA GLY A 416 36.33 22.09 -38.17
C GLY A 416 36.29 20.77 -37.40
N ARG A 417 36.29 19.70 -38.15
CA ARG A 417 36.78 18.32 -37.90
C ARG A 417 35.91 17.40 -37.08
N LYS A 418 35.31 16.44 -37.79
CA LYS A 418 35.75 15.12 -38.36
C LYS A 418 35.49 13.96 -37.41
N GLY A 419 34.76 12.99 -37.92
CA GLY A 419 34.90 11.63 -38.34
C GLY A 419 33.59 10.88 -38.22
N SER A 420 32.83 10.54 -39.19
CA SER A 420 32.91 9.54 -40.25
C SER A 420 32.87 8.10 -39.72
N TYR A 421 31.84 7.36 -40.12
CA TYR A 421 31.78 6.19 -41.01
C TYR A 421 30.38 5.62 -40.90
N ASP A 422 29.55 5.72 -41.94
CA ASP A 422 29.23 4.82 -43.06
C ASP A 422 28.47 3.56 -42.65
N GLU A 423 27.25 3.51 -43.09
CA GLU A 423 26.55 2.96 -44.30
C GLU A 423 26.22 1.46 -44.19
N LYS A 424 24.96 1.10 -44.37
CA LYS A 424 24.34 0.40 -45.48
C LYS A 424 22.89 -0.04 -45.23
N ARG A 425 21.96 0.58 -45.86
CA ARG A 425 20.93 0.20 -46.84
C ARG A 425 20.69 -1.31 -47.08
N LYS A 426 19.39 -1.70 -47.03
CA LYS A 426 18.52 -2.28 -48.12
C LYS A 426 17.20 -2.76 -47.47
N SER A 427 16.03 -2.16 -47.78
CA SER A 427 15.06 -2.43 -48.86
C SER A 427 14.62 -3.90 -48.93
N SER A 428 13.35 -4.30 -48.78
CA SER A 428 12.24 -4.18 -49.68
C SER A 428 11.10 -5.16 -49.39
N LYS A 429 9.87 -4.69 -49.64
CA LYS A 429 8.73 -5.39 -50.28
C LYS A 429 7.69 -6.10 -49.45
N LYS A 430 6.48 -5.49 -49.51
CA LYS A 430 5.16 -6.17 -49.53
C LYS A 430 4.96 -6.96 -50.84
N PRO A 431 4.04 -7.94 -50.88
CA PRO A 431 2.71 -7.75 -51.50
C PRO A 431 1.57 -8.53 -50.76
N ASP A 432 0.42 -8.09 -50.71
CA ASP A 432 -0.84 -7.92 -51.42
C ASP A 432 -1.67 -9.22 -51.71
N LYS A 433 -2.96 -9.18 -51.26
CA LYS A 433 -4.21 -9.72 -51.81
C LYS A 433 -4.57 -11.22 -51.70
N ARG A 434 -5.75 -11.51 -51.12
CA ARG A 434 -7.05 -11.90 -51.74
C ARG A 434 -7.96 -12.63 -50.76
N LYS A 435 -9.16 -12.07 -50.49
CA LYS A 435 -10.54 -12.43 -50.86
C LYS A 435 -11.00 -13.89 -50.65
N ASN A 436 -12.07 -14.05 -49.81
CA ASN A 436 -13.42 -14.52 -50.17
C ASN A 436 -14.28 -14.64 -48.91
N GLN A 437 -15.38 -13.96 -48.77
CA GLN A 437 -16.79 -14.23 -49.10
C GLN A 437 -17.36 -15.47 -48.37
N ASN A 438 -18.29 -15.23 -47.41
CA ASN A 438 -19.70 -15.66 -47.51
C ASN A 438 -20.53 -15.16 -46.33
N ARG A 439 -21.62 -14.46 -46.67
CA ARG A 439 -22.81 -14.24 -45.85
C ARG A 439 -23.83 -15.35 -46.13
N PRO A 440 -24.84 -15.58 -45.25
CA PRO A 440 -26.10 -14.96 -45.57
C PRO A 440 -26.87 -14.33 -44.33
N HIS A 441 -27.76 -13.45 -44.72
CA HIS A 441 -28.83 -12.74 -44.04
C HIS A 441 -29.71 -13.55 -43.09
N ASN A 442 -30.21 -12.90 -42.03
CA ASN A 442 -31.65 -12.78 -41.86
C ASN A 442 -32.03 -11.57 -40.98
N ASP A 443 -33.06 -10.88 -41.44
CA ASP A 443 -33.72 -9.71 -40.87
C ASP A 443 -34.50 -10.07 -39.60
N ASN A 444 -34.54 -9.19 -38.58
CA ASN A 444 -35.84 -8.75 -38.10
C ASN A 444 -35.75 -7.43 -37.27
N LYS A 445 -36.76 -6.59 -37.56
CA LYS A 445 -36.98 -5.25 -37.01
C LYS A 445 -37.45 -5.29 -35.57
N GLY A 446 -36.95 -4.37 -34.73
CA GLY A 446 -37.56 -4.02 -33.45
C GLY A 446 -36.98 -2.70 -32.95
N ARG A 447 -37.76 -1.62 -33.07
CA ARG A 447 -37.53 -0.30 -32.46
C ARG A 447 -37.61 -0.45 -30.96
N GLU A 448 -36.60 0.03 -30.22
CA GLU A 448 -36.84 0.58 -28.90
C GLU A 448 -35.79 1.65 -28.51
N SER A 449 -36.31 2.64 -27.88
CA SER A 449 -35.87 3.93 -27.41
C SER A 449 -34.52 3.95 -26.68
N GLY A 450 -33.75 4.99 -26.96
CA GLY A 450 -32.50 5.34 -26.30
C GLY A 450 -32.61 5.58 -24.79
N ARG A 451 -31.96 4.75 -24.03
CA ARG A 451 -31.53 5.05 -22.66
C ARG A 451 -30.02 5.30 -22.68
N ARG A 452 -29.65 6.57 -22.48
CA ARG A 452 -28.28 6.97 -22.14
C ARG A 452 -27.83 6.16 -20.91
N LYS A 453 -26.91 5.24 -21.10
CA LYS A 453 -26.18 4.61 -20.00
C LYS A 453 -25.33 5.70 -19.34
N LYS A 454 -25.70 6.08 -18.13
CA LYS A 454 -24.80 6.78 -17.20
C LYS A 454 -23.57 5.91 -17.04
N LYS A 455 -22.40 6.46 -17.37
CA LYS A 455 -21.11 5.87 -16.98
C LYS A 455 -21.12 5.82 -15.46
N GLY A 456 -21.17 4.61 -14.90
CA GLY A 456 -20.99 4.39 -13.49
C GLY A 456 -19.61 4.90 -13.10
N ASN A 457 -19.55 5.75 -12.10
CA ASN A 457 -18.32 6.11 -11.42
C ASN A 457 -17.71 4.82 -10.88
N LYS A 458 -16.52 4.49 -11.35
CA LYS A 458 -15.71 3.46 -10.69
C LYS A 458 -15.36 3.99 -9.31
N PRO A 459 -15.47 3.18 -8.25
CA PRO A 459 -15.11 3.62 -6.91
C PRO A 459 -13.65 4.09 -6.90
N PHE A 460 -13.45 5.29 -6.38
CA PHE A 460 -12.19 6.05 -6.41
C PHE A 460 -11.19 5.59 -5.33
N TYR A 461 -11.42 4.44 -4.71
CA TYR A 461 -10.59 3.89 -3.64
C TYR A 461 -9.19 3.41 -4.06
N LYS A 462 -8.82 3.55 -5.35
CA LYS A 462 -7.59 2.96 -5.89
C LYS A 462 -6.28 3.63 -5.46
N ASP A 463 -6.30 4.85 -4.93
CA ASP A 463 -5.04 5.61 -4.76
C ASP A 463 -4.70 6.02 -3.31
N VAL A 464 -5.54 5.73 -2.32
CA VAL A 464 -5.34 6.28 -0.96
C VAL A 464 -4.94 5.24 0.08
N CYS A 465 -5.11 3.94 -0.18
CA CYS A 465 -4.85 2.90 0.83
C CYS A 465 -4.06 1.70 0.27
N LEU A 466 -2.87 1.94 -0.29
CA LEU A 466 -2.10 0.91 -1.01
C LEU A 466 -0.92 0.30 -0.25
N LEU A 467 -0.83 0.41 1.07
CA LEU A 467 0.39 -0.04 1.75
C LEU A 467 0.20 -0.93 2.96
N TYR A 468 -0.95 -1.53 3.11
CA TYR A 468 -1.06 -2.59 4.10
C TYR A 468 -0.84 -3.95 3.41
N THR A 469 0.37 -4.45 3.48
CA THR A 469 0.61 -5.88 3.32
C THR A 469 0.64 -6.47 4.71
N SER A 470 -0.18 -7.47 4.95
CA SER A 470 -0.22 -8.30 6.15
C SER A 470 1.10 -9.02 6.46
N ASP A 471 2.24 -8.51 6.00
CA ASP A 471 3.55 -9.10 6.25
C ASP A 471 3.99 -8.98 7.73
N ALA A 472 3.30 -8.13 8.49
CA ALA A 472 3.46 -8.06 9.95
C ALA A 472 2.44 -8.92 10.71
N ALA A 473 1.43 -9.49 10.02
CA ALA A 473 0.37 -10.29 10.63
C ALA A 473 0.50 -11.80 10.39
N ASP A 474 1.58 -12.24 9.71
CA ASP A 474 1.87 -13.66 9.47
C ASP A 474 2.89 -14.22 10.45
#